data_9aadf2b57f7b53db0f67ac289a66295e
#
_entry.id   9aadf2b57f7b53db0f67ac289a66295e
#
_cell.length_a   1.000
_cell.length_b   1.000
_cell.length_c   1.000
_cell.angle_alpha   90.00
_cell.angle_beta   90.00
_cell.angle_gamma   90.00
#
_symmetry.space_group_name_H-M   'P 1'
#
loop_
_entity.id
_entity.type
_entity.pdbx_description
1 polymer ?
#
loop_
_entity_poly.entity_id
_entity_poly.type
_entity_poly.pdbx_seq_one_letter_code
_entity_poly.pdbx_strand_id
1 'polypeptide(L)'
;MPTCFVVSPIGGEDSDVRMAADDFLELLLEPVLSSYRFKVVRADRMATPTAITTDVIRLVQEAELCIIDLTGHNANVFYECGRRHETGRPFIQMVSKNWEERLPFDVAGIRTLTYDLSNPRAVLASQTALRVFIDAISSGEVDQRSTGASMSTVSQSLQRIERKLDTLTSVRGRVSDAGGSVDKFDLLIMSPRDAWFSCMNSGDLIGAMAQTDRLKRAVEFREYLAAISYLLAAGHEDALPRMESEINTLVNRANAGDLDDQGWDALVGAVSGLRGFFVNYGRAREGATYIRGVISQLPEDGERSRELSKLYNAVGMLAWSCRDYDTCIEYTTRAYNKFDGESAYVYNLLLAYKETRGPDDPVFQQWLDRLAAFERLSLDNQEYLAQHGRAYSGETIEESLEGGQND
;
A
#
# COMPACT_ATOMS: atom_id res chain seq x y z
N MET A 1 -20.73 -22.37 -17.73
CA MET A 1 -21.25 -21.75 -16.49
C MET A 1 -20.38 -20.55 -16.23
N PRO A 2 -20.97 -19.40 -15.87
CA PRO A 2 -20.20 -18.23 -15.52
C PRO A 2 -19.36 -18.51 -14.25
N THR A 3 -18.17 -17.93 -14.18
CA THR A 3 -17.23 -18.12 -13.06
C THR A 3 -17.34 -16.95 -12.09
N CYS A 4 -17.50 -17.27 -10.80
CA CYS A 4 -17.31 -16.31 -9.73
C CYS A 4 -15.98 -16.61 -9.03
N PHE A 5 -15.05 -15.66 -9.06
CA PHE A 5 -13.78 -15.79 -8.37
C PHE A 5 -13.85 -15.11 -7.00
N VAL A 6 -13.47 -15.85 -5.96
CA VAL A 6 -13.48 -15.37 -4.57
C VAL A 6 -12.07 -14.99 -4.17
N VAL A 7 -11.93 -13.74 -3.79
CA VAL A 7 -10.72 -13.12 -3.25
C VAL A 7 -10.94 -12.89 -1.76
N SER A 8 -10.21 -13.58 -0.91
CA SER A 8 -10.31 -13.46 0.55
C SER A 8 -8.95 -13.70 1.20
N PRO A 9 -8.71 -13.22 2.42
CA PRO A 9 -7.56 -13.62 3.18
C PRO A 9 -7.54 -15.16 3.34
N ILE A 10 -6.42 -15.79 3.02
CA ILE A 10 -6.25 -17.25 3.15
C ILE A 10 -5.06 -17.46 4.07
N GLY A 11 -5.32 -17.81 5.32
CA GLY A 11 -4.28 -18.16 6.29
C GLY A 11 -3.74 -19.58 6.12
N GLY A 12 -2.82 -20.01 6.98
CA GLY A 12 -2.37 -21.40 7.08
C GLY A 12 -3.53 -22.36 7.40
N GLU A 13 -3.37 -23.66 7.11
CA GLU A 13 -4.45 -24.66 7.17
C GLU A 13 -5.24 -24.69 8.49
N ASP A 14 -4.59 -24.43 9.63
CA ASP A 14 -5.21 -24.49 10.97
C ASP A 14 -5.43 -23.08 11.59
N SER A 15 -5.33 -22.00 10.81
CA SER A 15 -5.47 -20.64 11.35
C SER A 15 -6.93 -20.18 11.43
N ASP A 16 -7.24 -19.28 12.38
CA ASP A 16 -8.55 -18.63 12.49
C ASP A 16 -8.94 -17.91 11.19
N VAL A 17 -7.96 -17.33 10.48
CA VAL A 17 -8.15 -16.69 9.18
C VAL A 17 -8.65 -17.71 8.15
N ARG A 18 -8.10 -18.94 8.17
CA ARG A 18 -8.54 -20.01 7.28
C ARG A 18 -9.96 -20.46 7.59
N MET A 19 -10.28 -20.67 8.86
CA MET A 19 -11.64 -21.05 9.29
C MET A 19 -12.64 -19.96 8.89
N ALA A 20 -12.33 -18.70 9.13
CA ALA A 20 -13.20 -17.58 8.72
C ALA A 20 -13.40 -17.51 7.20
N ALA A 21 -12.36 -17.75 6.40
CA ALA A 21 -12.44 -17.79 4.95
C ALA A 21 -13.25 -18.97 4.43
N ASP A 22 -13.19 -20.13 5.09
CA ASP A 22 -13.99 -21.31 4.75
C ASP A 22 -15.46 -21.09 5.12
N ASP A 23 -15.75 -20.55 6.30
CA ASP A 23 -17.11 -20.15 6.72
C ASP A 23 -17.72 -19.11 5.76
N PHE A 24 -16.94 -18.11 5.37
CA PHE A 24 -17.38 -17.11 4.39
C PHE A 24 -17.76 -17.75 3.05
N LEU A 25 -16.95 -18.70 2.58
CA LEU A 25 -17.21 -19.41 1.33
C LEU A 25 -18.43 -20.34 1.45
N GLU A 26 -18.42 -21.22 2.45
CA GLU A 26 -19.36 -22.35 2.56
C GLU A 26 -20.73 -21.94 3.10
N LEU A 27 -20.76 -21.04 4.10
CA LEU A 27 -22.03 -20.63 4.72
C LEU A 27 -22.69 -19.47 3.98
N LEU A 28 -21.90 -18.58 3.37
CA LEU A 28 -22.45 -17.39 2.74
C LEU A 28 -22.49 -17.46 1.21
N LEU A 29 -21.33 -17.74 0.58
CA LEU A 29 -21.21 -17.57 -0.87
C LEU A 29 -21.76 -18.73 -1.67
N GLU A 30 -21.38 -19.97 -1.37
CA GLU A 30 -21.77 -21.15 -2.14
C GLU A 30 -23.31 -21.34 -2.20
N PRO A 31 -24.08 -21.18 -1.08
CA PRO A 31 -25.54 -21.31 -1.14
C PRO A 31 -26.23 -20.25 -2.00
N VAL A 32 -25.66 -19.04 -2.06
CA VAL A 32 -26.19 -17.95 -2.89
C VAL A 32 -25.78 -18.16 -4.35
N LEU A 33 -24.49 -18.29 -4.63
CA LEU A 33 -23.96 -18.33 -6.01
C LEU A 33 -24.42 -19.56 -6.79
N SER A 34 -24.67 -20.69 -6.11
CA SER A 34 -25.26 -21.89 -6.71
C SER A 34 -26.62 -21.61 -7.35
N SER A 35 -27.46 -20.77 -6.70
CA SER A 35 -28.79 -20.42 -7.22
C SER A 35 -28.70 -19.55 -8.50
N TYR A 36 -27.59 -18.85 -8.70
CA TYR A 36 -27.29 -18.09 -9.92
C TYR A 36 -26.47 -18.88 -10.95
N ARG A 37 -26.22 -20.17 -10.70
CA ARG A 37 -25.45 -21.08 -11.55
C ARG A 37 -24.01 -20.61 -11.80
N PHE A 38 -23.39 -19.92 -10.84
CA PHE A 38 -21.98 -19.62 -10.89
C PHE A 38 -21.12 -20.85 -10.54
N LYS A 39 -20.01 -21.02 -11.24
CA LYS A 39 -18.93 -21.87 -10.78
C LYS A 39 -18.07 -21.02 -9.83
N VAL A 40 -18.08 -21.39 -8.55
CA VAL A 40 -17.29 -20.70 -7.53
C VAL A 40 -15.85 -21.22 -7.54
N VAL A 41 -14.88 -20.32 -7.58
CA VAL A 41 -13.44 -20.66 -7.58
C VAL A 41 -12.73 -19.76 -6.55
N ARG A 42 -11.96 -20.38 -5.65
CA ARG A 42 -11.04 -19.70 -4.73
C ARG A 42 -9.63 -20.22 -4.98
N ALA A 43 -8.61 -19.37 -4.80
CA ALA A 43 -7.23 -19.66 -5.22
C ALA A 43 -6.64 -20.92 -4.60
N ASP A 44 -6.90 -21.20 -3.33
CA ASP A 44 -6.40 -22.38 -2.60
C ASP A 44 -7.07 -23.71 -2.99
N ARG A 45 -8.25 -23.66 -3.63
CA ARG A 45 -8.97 -24.84 -4.12
C ARG A 45 -8.64 -25.18 -5.59
N MET A 46 -7.62 -24.52 -6.17
CA MET A 46 -7.18 -24.76 -7.54
C MET A 46 -6.15 -25.90 -7.58
N ALA A 47 -6.43 -26.94 -8.37
CA ALA A 47 -5.60 -28.14 -8.46
C ALA A 47 -4.42 -28.05 -9.45
N THR A 48 -4.04 -26.85 -9.91
CA THR A 48 -3.03 -26.69 -10.97
C THR A 48 -1.63 -26.44 -10.39
N PRO A 49 -0.58 -27.17 -10.81
CA PRO A 49 0.81 -26.98 -10.36
C PRO A 49 1.54 -25.82 -11.05
N THR A 50 0.84 -24.99 -11.80
CA THR A 50 1.39 -23.79 -12.43
C THR A 50 1.51 -22.62 -11.44
N ALA A 51 2.37 -21.65 -11.73
CA ALA A 51 2.60 -20.49 -10.88
C ALA A 51 1.27 -19.86 -10.43
N ILE A 52 0.88 -20.11 -9.19
CA ILE A 52 -0.40 -19.73 -8.55
C ILE A 52 -0.73 -18.26 -8.85
N THR A 53 0.28 -17.38 -8.81
CA THR A 53 0.13 -15.94 -9.05
C THR A 53 -0.43 -15.59 -10.43
N THR A 54 0.01 -16.28 -11.49
CA THR A 54 -0.44 -15.98 -12.88
C THR A 54 -1.89 -16.39 -13.09
N ASP A 55 -2.30 -17.55 -12.58
CA ASP A 55 -3.67 -18.05 -12.71
C ASP A 55 -4.64 -17.23 -11.85
N VAL A 56 -4.22 -16.81 -10.65
CA VAL A 56 -5.01 -15.89 -9.79
C VAL A 56 -5.24 -14.54 -10.48
N ILE A 57 -4.18 -13.91 -11.01
CA ILE A 57 -4.31 -12.64 -11.72
C ILE A 57 -5.25 -12.78 -12.92
N ARG A 58 -5.12 -13.86 -13.70
CA ARG A 58 -6.00 -14.12 -14.83
C ARG A 58 -7.47 -14.25 -14.38
N LEU A 59 -7.74 -15.02 -13.33
CA LEU A 59 -9.11 -15.18 -12.82
C LEU A 59 -9.68 -13.88 -12.25
N VAL A 60 -8.88 -13.10 -11.52
CA VAL A 60 -9.27 -11.76 -11.08
C VAL A 60 -9.69 -10.89 -12.27
N GLN A 61 -8.99 -10.97 -13.39
CA GLN A 61 -9.26 -10.14 -14.57
C GLN A 61 -10.41 -10.68 -15.43
N GLU A 62 -10.56 -12.01 -15.57
CA GLU A 62 -11.44 -12.62 -16.57
C GLU A 62 -12.77 -13.16 -16.01
N ALA A 63 -12.86 -13.48 -14.71
CA ALA A 63 -14.10 -14.01 -14.13
C ALA A 63 -15.30 -13.08 -14.38
N GLU A 64 -16.47 -13.64 -14.57
CA GLU A 64 -17.70 -12.87 -14.79
C GLU A 64 -18.10 -12.05 -13.56
N LEU A 65 -17.79 -12.57 -12.35
CA LEU A 65 -17.99 -11.87 -11.09
C LEU A 65 -16.77 -12.10 -10.19
N CYS A 66 -16.33 -11.08 -9.45
CA CYS A 66 -15.44 -11.26 -8.31
C CYS A 66 -16.17 -10.89 -7.01
N ILE A 67 -15.99 -11.70 -5.97
CA ILE A 67 -16.37 -11.33 -4.60
C ILE A 67 -15.09 -11.18 -3.80
N ILE A 68 -14.93 -10.01 -3.16
CA ILE A 68 -13.68 -9.59 -2.56
C ILE A 68 -13.94 -9.29 -1.08
N ASP A 69 -13.38 -10.11 -0.19
CA ASP A 69 -13.47 -9.91 1.26
C ASP A 69 -12.27 -9.06 1.74
N LEU A 70 -12.55 -7.83 2.12
CA LEU A 70 -11.56 -6.85 2.57
C LEU A 70 -11.28 -6.94 4.08
N THR A 71 -11.88 -7.90 4.79
CA THR A 71 -11.68 -8.11 6.23
C THR A 71 -10.20 -8.34 6.54
N GLY A 72 -9.68 -7.70 7.58
CA GLY A 72 -8.31 -7.89 8.04
C GLY A 72 -7.24 -7.19 7.22
N HIS A 73 -7.61 -6.27 6.31
CA HIS A 73 -6.67 -5.45 5.51
C HIS A 73 -5.54 -6.23 4.81
N ASN A 74 -5.81 -7.44 4.34
CA ASN A 74 -4.80 -8.26 3.69
C ASN A 74 -4.26 -7.61 2.40
N ALA A 75 -2.96 -7.36 2.34
CA ALA A 75 -2.31 -6.66 1.24
C ALA A 75 -2.49 -7.35 -0.12
N ASN A 76 -2.49 -8.69 -0.17
CA ASN A 76 -2.71 -9.45 -1.41
C ASN A 76 -4.15 -9.25 -1.91
N VAL A 77 -5.13 -9.27 -0.99
CA VAL A 77 -6.54 -9.00 -1.32
C VAL A 77 -6.71 -7.60 -1.87
N PHE A 78 -6.05 -6.58 -1.29
CA PHE A 78 -6.10 -5.22 -1.83
C PHE A 78 -5.44 -5.10 -3.20
N TYR A 79 -4.32 -5.78 -3.43
CA TYR A 79 -3.68 -5.84 -4.75
C TYR A 79 -4.63 -6.45 -5.80
N GLU A 80 -5.26 -7.59 -5.48
CA GLU A 80 -6.21 -8.28 -6.35
C GLU A 80 -7.48 -7.43 -6.57
N CYS A 81 -7.95 -6.74 -5.53
CA CYS A 81 -9.04 -5.77 -5.60
C CYS A 81 -8.73 -4.64 -6.59
N GLY A 82 -7.57 -4.00 -6.48
CA GLY A 82 -7.12 -2.97 -7.41
C GLY A 82 -7.03 -3.48 -8.85
N ARG A 83 -6.48 -4.69 -9.04
CA ARG A 83 -6.43 -5.35 -10.36
C ARG A 83 -7.83 -5.61 -10.93
N ARG A 84 -8.82 -5.94 -10.10
CA ARG A 84 -10.19 -6.11 -10.53
C ARG A 84 -10.87 -4.79 -10.89
N HIS A 85 -10.65 -3.74 -10.10
CA HIS A 85 -11.17 -2.40 -10.38
C HIS A 85 -10.72 -1.91 -11.77
N GLU A 86 -9.45 -2.11 -12.13
CA GLU A 86 -8.88 -1.74 -13.44
C GLU A 86 -9.65 -2.35 -14.61
N THR A 87 -10.22 -3.53 -14.45
CA THR A 87 -10.95 -4.21 -15.54
C THR A 87 -12.32 -3.63 -15.85
N GLY A 88 -12.92 -2.87 -14.94
CA GLY A 88 -14.29 -2.41 -15.00
C GLY A 88 -15.34 -3.54 -15.03
N ARG A 89 -14.94 -4.78 -14.71
CA ARG A 89 -15.85 -5.93 -14.66
C ARG A 89 -16.56 -6.03 -13.32
N PRO A 90 -17.72 -6.71 -13.25
CA PRO A 90 -18.52 -6.83 -12.04
C PRO A 90 -17.77 -7.42 -10.85
N PHE A 91 -17.87 -6.76 -9.69
CA PHE A 91 -17.35 -7.25 -8.42
C PHE A 91 -18.22 -6.78 -7.25
N ILE A 92 -18.10 -7.45 -6.12
CA ILE A 92 -18.76 -7.09 -4.86
C ILE A 92 -17.70 -7.06 -3.78
N GLN A 93 -17.51 -5.89 -3.15
CA GLN A 93 -16.68 -5.78 -1.95
C GLN A 93 -17.51 -6.17 -0.74
N MET A 94 -16.90 -6.92 0.15
CA MET A 94 -17.51 -7.39 1.39
C MET A 94 -16.56 -7.17 2.57
N VAL A 95 -17.14 -7.02 3.76
CA VAL A 95 -16.39 -6.89 5.01
C VAL A 95 -17.18 -7.53 6.15
N SER A 96 -16.48 -8.21 7.05
CA SER A 96 -17.13 -8.78 8.24
C SER A 96 -17.61 -7.67 9.18
N LYS A 97 -18.81 -7.85 9.74
CA LYS A 97 -19.36 -6.96 10.76
C LYS A 97 -18.55 -6.92 12.04
N ASN A 98 -17.84 -8.00 12.35
CA ASN A 98 -17.02 -8.11 13.54
C ASN A 98 -15.67 -7.42 13.41
N TRP A 99 -15.38 -6.86 12.24
CA TRP A 99 -14.17 -6.14 11.97
C TRP A 99 -14.44 -4.62 12.02
N GLU A 100 -13.83 -3.92 12.98
CA GLU A 100 -14.16 -2.54 13.33
C GLU A 100 -13.30 -1.48 12.62
N GLU A 101 -12.24 -1.89 11.94
CA GLU A 101 -11.35 -0.95 11.28
C GLU A 101 -11.98 -0.31 10.04
N ARG A 102 -11.60 0.92 9.75
CA ARG A 102 -12.09 1.64 8.58
C ARG A 102 -11.40 1.14 7.32
N LEU A 103 -12.18 0.88 6.28
CA LEU A 103 -11.62 0.58 4.97
C LEU A 103 -10.72 1.73 4.49
N PRO A 104 -9.57 1.41 3.87
CA PRO A 104 -8.72 2.40 3.22
C PRO A 104 -9.52 3.26 2.24
N PHE A 105 -9.13 4.52 2.14
CA PHE A 105 -9.80 5.51 1.31
C PHE A 105 -10.04 5.04 -0.13
N ASP A 106 -9.08 4.34 -0.71
CA ASP A 106 -9.12 3.89 -2.12
C ASP A 106 -10.26 2.91 -2.43
N VAL A 107 -10.77 2.21 -1.43
CA VAL A 107 -11.88 1.27 -1.55
C VAL A 107 -13.14 1.72 -0.81
N ALA A 108 -13.01 2.67 0.13
CA ALA A 108 -14.13 3.16 0.95
C ALA A 108 -15.21 3.92 0.13
N GLY A 109 -14.84 4.44 -1.05
CA GLY A 109 -15.76 5.09 -1.99
C GLY A 109 -16.71 4.14 -2.72
N ILE A 110 -16.43 2.84 -2.67
CA ILE A 110 -17.24 1.80 -3.31
C ILE A 110 -18.21 1.19 -2.29
N ARG A 111 -19.44 0.96 -2.71
CA ARG A 111 -20.45 0.36 -1.84
C ARG A 111 -20.02 -1.04 -1.41
N THR A 112 -19.68 -1.21 -0.13
CA THR A 112 -19.25 -2.45 0.47
C THR A 112 -20.38 -3.12 1.23
N LEU A 113 -20.57 -4.42 1.04
CA LEU A 113 -21.56 -5.22 1.74
C LEU A 113 -20.98 -5.74 3.05
N THR A 114 -21.55 -5.35 4.18
CA THR A 114 -21.20 -5.91 5.48
C THR A 114 -21.91 -7.24 5.67
N TYR A 115 -21.18 -8.29 6.06
CA TYR A 115 -21.74 -9.62 6.37
C TYR A 115 -21.52 -10.00 7.83
N ASP A 116 -22.40 -10.86 8.34
CA ASP A 116 -22.38 -11.35 9.72
C ASP A 116 -22.63 -12.88 9.72
N LEU A 117 -21.67 -13.64 10.23
CA LEU A 117 -21.75 -15.11 10.32
C LEU A 117 -21.91 -15.60 11.77
N SER A 118 -22.17 -14.70 12.72
CA SER A 118 -22.20 -15.00 14.15
C SER A 118 -23.32 -15.98 14.59
N ASN A 119 -24.37 -16.08 13.78
CA ASN A 119 -25.48 -16.99 14.06
C ASN A 119 -26.32 -17.27 12.77
N PRO A 120 -27.13 -18.33 12.73
CA PRO A 120 -27.86 -18.71 11.51
C PRO A 120 -28.81 -17.64 10.95
N ARG A 121 -29.38 -16.79 11.79
CA ARG A 121 -30.25 -15.68 11.35
C ARG A 121 -29.43 -14.59 10.66
N ALA A 122 -28.25 -14.29 11.19
CA ALA A 122 -27.33 -13.32 10.62
C ALA A 122 -26.77 -13.81 9.27
N VAL A 123 -26.43 -15.10 9.16
CA VAL A 123 -26.04 -15.73 7.89
C VAL A 123 -27.12 -15.57 6.84
N LEU A 124 -28.38 -15.89 7.16
CA LEU A 124 -29.52 -15.78 6.23
C LEU A 124 -29.75 -14.31 5.78
N ALA A 125 -29.59 -13.36 6.70
CA ALA A 125 -29.70 -11.94 6.38
C ALA A 125 -28.57 -11.50 5.42
N SER A 126 -27.32 -11.95 5.65
CA SER A 126 -26.17 -11.69 4.80
C SER A 126 -26.35 -12.32 3.40
N GLN A 127 -26.85 -13.55 3.33
CA GLN A 127 -27.18 -14.21 2.06
C GLN A 127 -28.27 -13.43 1.29
N THR A 128 -29.30 -12.93 1.97
CA THR A 128 -30.37 -12.12 1.35
C THR A 128 -29.81 -10.81 0.79
N ALA A 129 -28.96 -10.13 1.56
CA ALA A 129 -28.32 -8.91 1.11
C ALA A 129 -27.41 -9.14 -0.12
N LEU A 130 -26.65 -10.24 -0.13
CA LEU A 130 -25.80 -10.61 -1.28
C LEU A 130 -26.64 -10.88 -2.55
N ARG A 131 -27.80 -11.55 -2.42
CA ARG A 131 -28.73 -11.77 -3.57
C ARG A 131 -29.17 -10.43 -4.17
N VAL A 132 -29.54 -9.46 -3.35
CA VAL A 132 -29.95 -8.11 -3.82
C VAL A 132 -28.81 -7.46 -4.63
N PHE A 133 -27.56 -7.60 -4.20
CA PHE A 133 -26.42 -7.05 -4.94
C PHE A 133 -26.19 -7.78 -6.28
N ILE A 134 -26.30 -9.10 -6.30
CA ILE A 134 -26.13 -9.88 -7.54
C ILE A 134 -27.26 -9.55 -8.53
N ASP A 135 -28.50 -9.43 -8.05
CA ASP A 135 -29.65 -9.07 -8.88
C ASP A 135 -29.50 -7.67 -9.49
N ALA A 136 -29.04 -6.68 -8.70
CA ALA A 136 -28.78 -5.33 -9.16
C ALA A 136 -27.64 -5.26 -10.21
N ILE A 137 -26.59 -6.08 -10.07
CA ILE A 137 -25.53 -6.20 -11.08
C ILE A 137 -26.07 -6.86 -12.36
N SER A 138 -26.90 -7.90 -12.22
CA SER A 138 -27.43 -8.68 -13.34
C SER A 138 -28.47 -7.90 -14.15
N SER A 139 -29.23 -7.01 -13.50
CA SER A 139 -30.21 -6.14 -14.17
C SER A 139 -29.60 -4.93 -14.90
N GLY A 140 -28.29 -4.69 -14.69
CA GLY A 140 -27.60 -3.51 -15.24
C GLY A 140 -27.98 -2.21 -14.55
N GLU A 141 -28.71 -2.25 -13.43
CA GLU A 141 -29.03 -1.07 -12.62
C GLU A 141 -27.82 -0.45 -11.92
N VAL A 142 -26.73 -1.21 -11.76
CA VAL A 142 -25.46 -0.76 -11.22
C VAL A 142 -24.44 -0.75 -12.35
N ASP A 143 -24.23 0.39 -12.96
CA ASP A 143 -23.05 0.61 -13.79
C ASP A 143 -21.85 0.73 -12.85
N GLN A 144 -21.11 -0.35 -12.66
CA GLN A 144 -19.92 -0.37 -11.80
C GLN A 144 -18.74 0.45 -12.36
N ARG A 145 -18.83 0.94 -13.58
CA ARG A 145 -17.91 1.95 -14.12
C ARG A 145 -18.08 3.33 -13.46
N SER A 146 -19.14 3.50 -12.64
CA SER A 146 -19.50 4.78 -12.03
C SER A 146 -19.60 4.76 -10.49
N THR A 147 -19.00 3.80 -9.79
CA THR A 147 -19.03 3.74 -8.31
C THR A 147 -17.94 4.57 -7.65
N GLY A 148 -17.75 5.80 -8.10
CA GLY A 148 -17.09 6.85 -7.34
C GLY A 148 -18.07 8.03 -7.22
N ALA A 149 -18.59 8.27 -6.02
CA ALA A 149 -19.45 9.38 -5.62
C ALA A 149 -20.85 9.46 -6.31
N SER A 150 -21.87 9.67 -5.50
CA SER A 150 -23.26 9.98 -5.81
C SER A 150 -23.48 10.73 -7.15
N MET A 151 -23.56 9.99 -8.26
CA MET A 151 -23.58 10.53 -9.63
C MET A 151 -24.98 10.94 -10.13
N SER A 152 -26.05 10.73 -9.38
CA SER A 152 -27.38 11.20 -9.84
C SER A 152 -27.49 12.72 -9.86
N THR A 153 -26.83 13.42 -8.95
CA THR A 153 -26.82 14.89 -8.89
C THR A 153 -25.72 15.49 -9.78
N VAL A 154 -24.58 14.80 -9.91
CA VAL A 154 -23.45 15.26 -10.74
C VAL A 154 -23.74 14.95 -12.22
N SER A 155 -24.33 13.81 -12.57
CA SER A 155 -24.72 13.48 -13.95
C SER A 155 -25.78 14.43 -14.52
N GLN A 156 -26.76 14.85 -13.71
CA GLN A 156 -27.74 15.85 -14.14
C GLN A 156 -27.12 17.25 -14.31
N SER A 157 -26.12 17.58 -13.49
CA SER A 157 -25.39 18.83 -13.61
C SER A 157 -24.41 18.79 -14.80
N LEU A 158 -23.74 17.66 -15.05
CA LEU A 158 -22.90 17.45 -16.21
C LEU A 158 -23.67 17.44 -17.52
N GLN A 159 -24.83 16.75 -17.60
CA GLN A 159 -25.69 16.81 -18.79
C GLN A 159 -26.26 18.21 -19.08
N ARG A 160 -26.38 19.05 -18.05
CA ARG A 160 -26.76 20.46 -18.21
C ARG A 160 -25.57 21.32 -18.69
N ILE A 161 -24.34 20.97 -18.30
CA ILE A 161 -23.09 21.60 -18.74
C ILE A 161 -22.72 21.09 -20.15
N GLU A 162 -22.83 19.80 -20.43
CA GLU A 162 -22.63 19.24 -21.78
C GLU A 162 -23.56 19.89 -22.80
N ARG A 163 -24.86 20.02 -22.51
CA ARG A 163 -25.80 20.74 -23.41
C ARG A 163 -25.45 22.21 -23.62
N LYS A 164 -24.79 22.85 -22.66
CA LYS A 164 -24.29 24.22 -22.82
C LYS A 164 -22.96 24.26 -23.58
N LEU A 165 -22.12 23.23 -23.45
CA LEU A 165 -20.84 23.08 -24.16
C LEU A 165 -21.04 22.65 -25.61
N ASP A 166 -22.00 21.76 -25.92
CA ASP A 166 -22.36 21.39 -27.30
C ASP A 166 -22.83 22.60 -28.11
N THR A 167 -23.43 23.57 -27.45
CA THR A 167 -23.79 24.86 -28.09
C THR A 167 -22.57 25.74 -28.38
N LEU A 168 -21.46 25.55 -27.64
CA LEU A 168 -20.21 26.30 -27.82
C LEU A 168 -19.16 25.56 -28.66
N THR A 169 -19.22 24.22 -28.73
CA THR A 169 -18.28 23.39 -29.48
C THR A 169 -18.69 23.13 -30.92
N SER A 170 -19.94 23.45 -31.32
CA SER A 170 -20.35 23.44 -32.72
C SER A 170 -19.56 24.43 -33.60
N VAL A 171 -18.67 25.23 -33.01
CA VAL A 171 -17.83 26.22 -33.70
C VAL A 171 -16.37 25.75 -33.90
N ARG A 172 -15.92 24.63 -33.31
CA ARG A 172 -14.55 24.13 -33.51
C ARG A 172 -14.53 22.69 -34.01
N GLY A 173 -14.48 22.56 -35.35
CA GLY A 173 -14.27 21.29 -36.02
C GLY A 173 -12.90 20.68 -35.77
N ARG A 174 -12.95 19.36 -35.63
CA ARG A 174 -11.96 18.36 -36.06
C ARG A 174 -10.47 18.61 -35.77
N VAL A 175 -9.93 17.93 -34.80
CA VAL A 175 -8.68 17.20 -34.95
C VAL A 175 -8.82 15.85 -34.23
N SER A 176 -8.60 14.81 -34.98
CA SER A 176 -8.68 13.38 -34.62
C SER A 176 -7.33 12.88 -34.09
N ASP A 177 -7.46 11.85 -33.28
CA ASP A 177 -6.63 10.66 -33.15
C ASP A 177 -5.33 10.66 -32.31
N ALA A 178 -5.40 9.74 -31.42
CA ALA A 178 -4.44 8.76 -30.91
C ALA A 178 -3.85 8.97 -29.53
N GLY A 179 -4.13 8.01 -28.66
CA GLY A 179 -3.41 7.78 -27.41
C GLY A 179 -4.13 8.35 -26.19
N GLY A 180 -4.60 7.45 -25.29
CA GLY A 180 -5.39 7.77 -24.11
C GLY A 180 -4.71 8.71 -23.11
N SER A 181 -4.54 9.97 -23.45
CA SER A 181 -4.21 11.02 -22.50
C SER A 181 -5.51 11.59 -21.94
N VAL A 182 -5.58 11.71 -20.62
CA VAL A 182 -6.66 12.44 -19.93
C VAL A 182 -6.75 13.85 -20.54
N ASP A 183 -7.94 14.29 -20.92
CA ASP A 183 -8.10 15.59 -21.55
C ASP A 183 -7.59 16.68 -20.57
N LYS A 184 -6.71 17.54 -21.04
CA LYS A 184 -6.15 18.64 -20.23
C LYS A 184 -7.24 19.55 -19.65
N PHE A 185 -8.40 19.62 -20.29
CA PHE A 185 -9.55 20.38 -19.82
C PHE A 185 -10.20 19.70 -18.60
N ASP A 186 -10.34 18.37 -18.62
CA ASP A 186 -10.89 17.61 -17.48
C ASP A 186 -9.99 17.75 -16.25
N LEU A 187 -8.68 17.74 -16.42
CA LEU A 187 -7.72 17.94 -15.33
C LEU A 187 -7.84 19.33 -14.67
N LEU A 188 -8.28 20.36 -15.41
CA LEU A 188 -8.45 21.71 -14.87
C LEU A 188 -9.68 21.87 -13.96
N ILE A 189 -10.74 21.10 -14.23
CA ILE A 189 -11.98 21.14 -13.47
C ILE A 189 -12.03 20.15 -12.30
N MET A 190 -11.17 19.15 -12.33
CA MET A 190 -10.99 18.18 -11.23
C MET A 190 -10.34 18.84 -10.00
N SER A 191 -10.61 18.26 -8.82
CA SER A 191 -9.80 18.59 -7.66
C SER A 191 -8.31 18.27 -7.94
N PRO A 192 -7.35 18.98 -7.35
CA PRO A 192 -5.92 18.69 -7.57
C PRO A 192 -5.55 17.24 -7.26
N ARG A 193 -6.19 16.65 -6.26
CA ARG A 193 -6.01 15.24 -5.86
C ARG A 193 -6.54 14.31 -6.95
N ASP A 194 -7.78 14.50 -7.39
CA ASP A 194 -8.39 13.65 -8.41
C ASP A 194 -7.68 13.76 -9.75
N ALA A 195 -7.24 14.97 -10.12
CA ALA A 195 -6.46 15.20 -11.33
C ALA A 195 -5.11 14.45 -11.29
N TRP A 196 -4.42 14.47 -10.14
CA TRP A 196 -3.18 13.75 -9.95
C TRP A 196 -3.39 12.24 -10.04
N PHE A 197 -4.38 11.69 -9.33
CA PHE A 197 -4.72 10.26 -9.37
C PHE A 197 -5.17 9.81 -10.76
N SER A 198 -5.94 10.63 -11.47
CA SER A 198 -6.37 10.33 -12.84
C SER A 198 -5.18 10.16 -13.78
N CYS A 199 -4.18 11.04 -13.68
CA CYS A 199 -2.94 10.92 -14.45
C CYS A 199 -2.16 9.65 -14.05
N MET A 200 -2.01 9.36 -12.75
CA MET A 200 -1.33 8.14 -12.29
C MET A 200 -2.01 6.87 -12.78
N ASN A 201 -3.32 6.79 -12.68
CA ASN A 201 -4.10 5.62 -13.09
C ASN A 201 -4.07 5.40 -14.62
N SER A 202 -3.96 6.46 -15.40
CA SER A 202 -3.80 6.37 -16.86
C SER A 202 -2.36 6.11 -17.31
N GLY A 203 -1.40 6.08 -16.39
CA GLY A 203 0.03 5.97 -16.69
C GLY A 203 0.65 7.26 -17.23
N ASP A 204 -0.08 8.39 -17.20
CA ASP A 204 0.42 9.71 -17.59
C ASP A 204 1.26 10.33 -16.45
N LEU A 205 2.47 9.81 -16.28
CA LEU A 205 3.40 10.29 -15.24
C LEU A 205 3.79 11.76 -15.44
N ILE A 206 3.86 12.22 -16.70
CA ILE A 206 4.15 13.62 -17.03
C ILE A 206 2.99 14.51 -16.58
N GLY A 207 1.76 14.09 -16.88
CA GLY A 207 0.56 14.77 -16.41
C GLY A 207 0.46 14.78 -14.89
N ALA A 208 0.72 13.67 -14.22
CA ALA A 208 0.75 13.59 -12.76
C ALA A 208 1.80 14.54 -12.17
N MET A 209 3.00 14.57 -12.72
CA MET A 209 4.06 15.52 -12.32
C MET A 209 3.63 16.96 -12.47
N ALA A 210 2.95 17.30 -13.57
CA ALA A 210 2.43 18.66 -13.81
C ALA A 210 1.33 19.06 -12.80
N GLN A 211 0.61 18.10 -12.20
CA GLN A 211 -0.39 18.39 -11.16
C GLN A 211 0.20 18.56 -9.75
N THR A 212 1.46 18.21 -9.51
CA THR A 212 2.06 18.25 -8.16
C THR A 212 2.05 19.65 -7.51
N ASP A 213 2.18 20.73 -8.28
CA ASP A 213 2.12 22.11 -7.75
C ASP A 213 0.70 22.50 -7.29
N ARG A 214 -0.31 21.97 -7.96
CA ARG A 214 -1.71 22.13 -7.53
C ARG A 214 -1.99 21.29 -6.30
N LEU A 215 -1.49 20.06 -6.28
CA LEU A 215 -1.63 19.13 -5.17
C LEU A 215 -0.98 19.71 -3.90
N LYS A 216 0.23 20.22 -3.98
CA LYS A 216 0.95 20.86 -2.84
C LYS A 216 0.12 21.92 -2.10
N ARG A 217 -0.78 22.62 -2.82
CA ARG A 217 -1.63 23.68 -2.24
C ARG A 217 -2.97 23.19 -1.71
N ALA A 218 -3.34 21.94 -2.02
CA ALA A 218 -4.68 21.42 -1.79
C ALA A 218 -4.74 20.30 -0.74
N VAL A 219 -3.60 19.69 -0.41
CA VAL A 219 -3.51 18.57 0.51
C VAL A 219 -2.50 18.85 1.61
N GLU A 220 -2.51 18.02 2.65
CA GLU A 220 -1.49 18.07 3.69
C GLU A 220 -0.09 17.76 3.13
N PHE A 221 0.92 18.37 3.72
CA PHE A 221 2.30 18.28 3.22
C PHE A 221 2.82 16.84 3.14
N ARG A 222 2.44 15.99 4.09
CA ARG A 222 2.77 14.56 4.10
C ARG A 222 2.18 13.82 2.89
N GLU A 223 0.92 14.10 2.55
CA GLU A 223 0.25 13.51 1.40
C GLU A 223 0.90 13.95 0.08
N TYR A 224 1.29 15.21 0.00
CA TYR A 224 2.04 15.73 -1.14
C TYR A 224 3.40 15.02 -1.32
N LEU A 225 4.16 14.79 -0.24
CA LEU A 225 5.43 14.06 -0.30
C LEU A 225 5.22 12.59 -0.68
N ALA A 226 4.15 11.97 -0.19
CA ALA A 226 3.77 10.62 -0.62
C ALA A 226 3.50 10.56 -2.13
N ALA A 227 2.80 11.55 -2.68
CA ALA A 227 2.54 11.62 -4.12
C ALA A 227 3.85 11.71 -4.95
N ILE A 228 4.84 12.48 -4.51
CA ILE A 228 6.16 12.52 -5.16
C ILE A 228 6.87 11.16 -5.04
N SER A 229 6.78 10.50 -3.88
CA SER A 229 7.35 9.17 -3.68
C SER A 229 6.73 8.12 -4.63
N TYR A 230 5.43 8.19 -4.90
CA TYR A 230 4.77 7.35 -5.89
C TYR A 230 5.26 7.61 -7.31
N LEU A 231 5.47 8.86 -7.70
CA LEU A 231 6.07 9.19 -9.01
C LEU A 231 7.47 8.61 -9.16
N LEU A 232 8.30 8.71 -8.10
CA LEU A 232 9.63 8.10 -8.08
C LEU A 232 9.56 6.58 -8.17
N ALA A 233 8.66 5.93 -7.43
CA ALA A 233 8.45 4.49 -7.50
C ALA A 233 7.98 4.02 -8.88
N ALA A 234 7.21 4.84 -9.59
CA ALA A 234 6.75 4.60 -10.96
C ALA A 234 7.83 4.92 -12.04
N GLY A 235 9.02 5.39 -11.66
CA GLY A 235 10.13 5.64 -12.57
C GLY A 235 10.21 7.05 -13.15
N HIS A 236 9.46 7.99 -12.60
CA HIS A 236 9.51 9.39 -13.07
C HIS A 236 10.70 10.11 -12.41
N GLU A 237 11.87 10.03 -13.02
CA GLU A 237 13.11 10.60 -12.47
C GLU A 237 13.07 12.11 -12.25
N ASP A 238 12.26 12.86 -13.04
CA ASP A 238 12.08 14.30 -12.84
C ASP A 238 11.43 14.66 -11.49
N ALA A 239 10.83 13.69 -10.80
CA ALA A 239 10.35 13.87 -9.43
C ALA A 239 11.47 13.92 -8.38
N LEU A 240 12.68 13.42 -8.71
CA LEU A 240 13.83 13.38 -7.79
C LEU A 240 14.27 14.79 -7.36
N PRO A 241 14.57 15.74 -8.27
CA PRO A 241 14.95 17.11 -7.87
C PRO A 241 13.88 17.80 -7.03
N ARG A 242 12.60 17.46 -7.25
CA ARG A 242 11.51 18.02 -6.46
C ARG A 242 11.52 17.46 -5.02
N MET A 243 11.68 16.15 -4.85
CA MET A 243 11.80 15.54 -3.53
C MET A 243 13.03 16.08 -2.78
N GLU A 244 14.16 16.21 -3.45
CA GLU A 244 15.38 16.80 -2.88
C GLU A 244 15.18 18.24 -2.40
N SER A 245 14.45 19.04 -3.19
CA SER A 245 14.10 20.43 -2.82
C SER A 245 13.22 20.49 -1.57
N GLU A 246 12.25 19.59 -1.43
CA GLU A 246 11.39 19.52 -0.25
C GLU A 246 12.18 19.06 0.99
N ILE A 247 13.05 18.07 0.84
CA ILE A 247 13.94 17.63 1.93
C ILE A 247 14.85 18.78 2.38
N ASN A 248 15.48 19.51 1.46
CA ASN A 248 16.29 20.66 1.79
C ASN A 248 15.50 21.75 2.54
N THR A 249 14.24 21.96 2.17
CA THR A 249 13.34 22.88 2.88
C THR A 249 13.11 22.43 4.33
N LEU A 250 12.85 21.13 4.54
CA LEU A 250 12.68 20.56 5.88
C LEU A 250 13.96 20.64 6.72
N VAL A 251 15.12 20.35 6.12
CA VAL A 251 16.44 20.47 6.76
C VAL A 251 16.70 21.91 7.21
N ASN A 252 16.41 22.90 6.37
CA ASN A 252 16.58 24.32 6.72
C ASN A 252 15.67 24.71 7.88
N ARG A 253 14.42 24.23 7.92
CA ARG A 253 13.50 24.46 9.02
C ARG A 253 13.96 23.77 10.31
N ALA A 254 14.50 22.56 10.22
CA ALA A 254 15.08 21.86 11.36
C ALA A 254 16.23 22.65 11.97
N ASN A 255 17.14 23.18 11.15
CA ASN A 255 18.27 24.01 11.58
C ASN A 255 17.83 25.36 12.18
N ALA A 256 16.69 25.90 11.76
CA ALA A 256 16.11 27.09 12.32
C ALA A 256 15.34 26.83 13.65
N GLY A 257 15.18 25.58 14.06
CA GLY A 257 14.35 25.22 15.22
C GLY A 257 12.84 25.38 14.97
N ASP A 258 12.43 25.41 13.71
CA ASP A 258 11.05 25.66 13.26
C ASP A 258 10.41 24.40 12.62
N LEU A 259 10.90 23.22 12.97
CA LEU A 259 10.34 21.96 12.49
C LEU A 259 9.64 21.24 13.64
N ASP A 260 8.32 21.14 13.55
CA ASP A 260 7.47 20.39 14.47
C ASP A 260 7.55 18.88 14.27
N ASP A 261 6.87 18.10 15.10
CA ASP A 261 6.87 16.64 15.03
C ASP A 261 6.38 16.13 13.67
N GLN A 262 5.33 16.76 13.11
CA GLN A 262 4.82 16.39 11.79
C GLN A 262 5.85 16.68 10.67
N GLY A 263 6.62 17.74 10.79
CA GLY A 263 7.71 18.06 9.88
C GLY A 263 8.86 17.07 9.96
N TRP A 264 9.21 16.61 11.15
CA TRP A 264 10.20 15.55 11.32
C TRP A 264 9.74 14.21 10.74
N ASP A 265 8.48 13.81 10.98
CA ASP A 265 7.90 12.62 10.36
C ASP A 265 7.86 12.72 8.83
N ALA A 266 7.55 13.91 8.31
CA ALA A 266 7.57 14.18 6.87
C ALA A 266 8.99 14.03 6.28
N LEU A 267 10.03 14.51 6.98
CA LEU A 267 11.42 14.35 6.58
C LEU A 267 11.83 12.87 6.52
N VAL A 268 11.52 12.12 7.57
CA VAL A 268 11.79 10.67 7.62
C VAL A 268 11.04 9.94 6.50
N GLY A 269 9.76 10.28 6.26
CA GLY A 269 8.95 9.71 5.20
C GLY A 269 9.52 10.00 3.81
N ALA A 270 9.94 11.24 3.54
CA ALA A 270 10.58 11.62 2.28
C ALA A 270 11.89 10.86 2.02
N VAL A 271 12.74 10.74 3.04
CA VAL A 271 13.99 9.97 2.95
C VAL A 271 13.71 8.48 2.72
N SER A 272 12.67 7.93 3.35
CA SER A 272 12.25 6.53 3.13
C SER A 272 11.77 6.29 1.70
N GLY A 273 11.00 7.23 1.12
CA GLY A 273 10.61 7.20 -0.29
C GLY A 273 11.79 7.24 -1.24
N LEU A 274 12.76 8.13 -0.99
CA LEU A 274 14.01 8.19 -1.76
C LEU A 274 14.83 6.90 -1.64
N ARG A 275 14.94 6.31 -0.45
CA ARG A 275 15.61 5.03 -0.27
C ARG A 275 15.03 3.97 -1.18
N GLY A 276 13.70 3.84 -1.22
CA GLY A 276 13.01 2.90 -2.10
C GLY A 276 13.35 3.13 -3.58
N PHE A 277 13.31 4.37 -4.03
CA PHE A 277 13.72 4.75 -5.39
C PHE A 277 15.16 4.31 -5.68
N PHE A 278 16.13 4.70 -4.88
CA PHE A 278 17.53 4.39 -5.12
C PHE A 278 17.83 2.88 -5.13
N VAL A 279 17.14 2.09 -4.32
CA VAL A 279 17.27 0.62 -4.33
C VAL A 279 16.68 0.05 -5.63
N ASN A 280 15.45 0.42 -5.98
CA ASN A 280 14.74 -0.13 -7.13
C ASN A 280 15.43 0.16 -8.46
N TYR A 281 16.12 1.30 -8.55
CA TYR A 281 16.85 1.72 -9.77
C TYR A 281 18.35 1.42 -9.73
N GLY A 282 18.83 0.63 -8.77
CA GLY A 282 20.24 0.23 -8.68
C GLY A 282 21.21 1.36 -8.31
N ARG A 283 20.70 2.48 -7.79
CA ARG A 283 21.45 3.70 -7.43
C ARG A 283 21.71 3.80 -5.91
N ALA A 284 21.72 2.67 -5.20
CA ALA A 284 21.81 2.65 -3.73
C ALA A 284 23.02 3.38 -3.15
N ARG A 285 24.19 3.32 -3.82
CA ARG A 285 25.41 4.04 -3.39
C ARG A 285 25.24 5.56 -3.46
N GLU A 286 24.59 6.04 -4.51
CA GLU A 286 24.24 7.46 -4.67
C GLU A 286 23.28 7.91 -3.57
N GLY A 287 22.22 7.13 -3.34
CA GLY A 287 21.26 7.37 -2.27
C GLY A 287 21.91 7.43 -0.89
N ALA A 288 22.82 6.50 -0.58
CA ALA A 288 23.56 6.51 0.68
C ALA A 288 24.41 7.79 0.83
N THR A 289 25.03 8.25 -0.24
CA THR A 289 25.81 9.50 -0.23
C THR A 289 24.93 10.72 -0.02
N TYR A 290 23.79 10.78 -0.71
CA TYR A 290 22.82 11.85 -0.56
C TYR A 290 22.28 11.93 0.87
N ILE A 291 21.78 10.81 1.43
CA ILE A 291 21.18 10.81 2.77
C ILE A 291 22.23 11.12 3.84
N ARG A 292 23.48 10.68 3.68
CA ARG A 292 24.57 11.11 4.58
C ARG A 292 24.76 12.63 4.56
N GLY A 293 24.67 13.24 3.38
CA GLY A 293 24.70 14.69 3.24
C GLY A 293 23.53 15.39 3.94
N VAL A 294 22.32 14.83 3.87
CA VAL A 294 21.16 15.31 4.62
C VAL A 294 21.39 15.23 6.13
N ILE A 295 21.83 14.07 6.65
CA ILE A 295 22.08 13.86 8.08
C ILE A 295 23.14 14.84 8.61
N SER A 296 24.22 15.08 7.84
CA SER A 296 25.31 15.97 8.26
C SER A 296 24.89 17.44 8.41
N GLN A 297 23.75 17.81 7.88
CA GLN A 297 23.18 19.16 7.97
C GLN A 297 22.12 19.27 9.08
N LEU A 298 21.69 18.18 9.69
CA LEU A 298 20.67 18.21 10.74
C LEU A 298 21.29 18.51 12.11
N PRO A 299 20.55 19.16 13.03
CA PRO A 299 21.01 19.39 14.38
C PRO A 299 21.16 18.06 15.14
N GLU A 300 22.26 17.89 15.86
CA GLU A 300 22.49 16.75 16.73
C GLU A 300 21.92 17.00 18.15
N ASP A 301 20.66 17.30 18.25
CA ASP A 301 19.99 17.39 19.55
C ASP A 301 19.51 16.01 20.04
N GLY A 302 19.43 15.84 21.35
CA GLY A 302 18.98 14.57 21.95
C GLY A 302 17.47 14.34 21.83
N GLU A 303 16.70 15.39 21.48
CA GLU A 303 15.24 15.34 21.45
C GLU A 303 14.72 14.58 20.22
N ARG A 304 15.51 14.52 19.14
CA ARG A 304 15.15 13.87 17.85
C ARG A 304 15.90 12.56 17.60
N SER A 305 16.27 11.88 18.69
CA SER A 305 17.03 10.64 18.61
C SER A 305 16.34 9.55 17.79
N ARG A 306 15.02 9.42 17.89
CA ARG A 306 14.24 8.41 17.15
C ARG A 306 14.19 8.72 15.66
N GLU A 307 13.96 9.94 15.26
CA GLU A 307 13.91 10.36 13.85
C GLU A 307 15.30 10.23 13.21
N LEU A 308 16.34 10.72 13.88
CA LEU A 308 17.71 10.59 13.42
C LEU A 308 18.13 9.12 13.29
N SER A 309 17.70 8.24 14.21
CA SER A 309 17.99 6.80 14.10
C SER A 309 17.42 6.18 12.83
N LYS A 310 16.20 6.56 12.44
CA LYS A 310 15.58 6.11 11.18
C LYS A 310 16.37 6.57 9.94
N LEU A 311 16.88 7.80 9.96
CA LEU A 311 17.71 8.33 8.87
C LEU A 311 19.07 7.59 8.78
N TYR A 312 19.73 7.33 9.92
CA TYR A 312 20.93 6.52 9.96
C TYR A 312 20.69 5.10 9.42
N ASN A 313 19.60 4.45 9.85
CA ASN A 313 19.24 3.13 9.34
C ASN A 313 18.97 3.14 7.82
N ALA A 314 18.38 4.21 7.28
CA ALA A 314 18.19 4.33 5.84
C ALA A 314 19.50 4.27 5.06
N VAL A 315 20.56 4.90 5.56
CA VAL A 315 21.92 4.78 4.98
C VAL A 315 22.44 3.35 5.09
N GLY A 316 22.28 2.70 6.24
CA GLY A 316 22.67 1.31 6.45
C GLY A 316 22.01 0.36 5.46
N MET A 317 20.71 0.52 5.22
CA MET A 317 19.95 -0.31 4.28
C MET A 317 20.33 -0.07 2.81
N LEU A 318 20.68 1.16 2.42
CA LEU A 318 21.22 1.46 1.10
C LEU A 318 22.61 0.83 0.90
N ALA A 319 23.46 0.91 1.92
CA ALA A 319 24.78 0.28 1.93
C ALA A 319 24.66 -1.26 1.81
N TRP A 320 23.71 -1.86 2.53
CA TRP A 320 23.37 -3.28 2.38
C TRP A 320 23.04 -3.63 0.93
N SER A 321 22.17 -2.85 0.29
CA SER A 321 21.70 -3.10 -1.09
C SER A 321 22.82 -3.07 -2.13
N CYS A 322 23.92 -2.37 -1.86
CA CYS A 322 25.13 -2.37 -2.71
C CYS A 322 26.30 -3.21 -2.14
N ARG A 323 26.02 -4.07 -1.15
CA ARG A 323 26.96 -4.97 -0.47
C ARG A 323 28.14 -4.24 0.21
N ASP A 324 27.93 -3.01 0.60
CA ASP A 324 28.87 -2.25 1.44
C ASP A 324 28.55 -2.51 2.91
N TYR A 325 28.92 -3.71 3.38
CA TYR A 325 28.57 -4.18 4.72
C TYR A 325 29.25 -3.37 5.83
N ASP A 326 30.42 -2.83 5.60
CA ASP A 326 31.13 -1.99 6.58
C ASP A 326 30.33 -0.70 6.85
N THR A 327 29.91 -0.01 5.80
CA THR A 327 29.02 1.16 5.92
C THR A 327 27.67 0.78 6.51
N CYS A 328 27.11 -0.41 6.16
CA CYS A 328 25.88 -0.90 6.75
C CYS A 328 26.01 -1.06 8.27
N ILE A 329 27.07 -1.74 8.74
CA ILE A 329 27.35 -1.94 10.17
C ILE A 329 27.55 -0.59 10.87
N GLU A 330 28.36 0.30 10.32
CA GLU A 330 28.62 1.62 10.89
C GLU A 330 27.33 2.41 11.13
N TYR A 331 26.53 2.57 10.09
CA TYR A 331 25.35 3.44 10.15
C TYR A 331 24.19 2.80 10.91
N THR A 332 24.01 1.48 10.83
CA THR A 332 23.00 0.79 11.63
C THR A 332 23.39 0.78 13.12
N THR A 333 24.70 0.70 13.44
CA THR A 333 25.17 0.86 14.82
C THR A 333 24.90 2.28 15.33
N ARG A 334 25.11 3.32 14.51
CA ARG A 334 24.75 4.70 14.87
C ARG A 334 23.24 4.84 15.09
N ALA A 335 22.40 4.20 14.27
CA ALA A 335 20.96 4.17 14.45
C ALA A 335 20.58 3.56 15.80
N TYR A 336 21.11 2.39 16.13
CA TYR A 336 20.90 1.70 17.40
C TYR A 336 21.36 2.54 18.61
N ASN A 337 22.51 3.18 18.51
CA ASN A 337 23.05 4.02 19.60
C ASN A 337 22.23 5.31 19.82
N LYS A 338 21.52 5.79 18.79
CA LYS A 338 20.61 6.93 18.93
C LYS A 338 19.27 6.51 19.53
N PHE A 339 18.78 5.31 19.17
CA PHE A 339 17.53 4.78 19.67
C PHE A 339 17.57 3.24 19.62
N ASP A 340 17.67 2.60 20.76
CA ASP A 340 17.86 1.15 20.91
C ASP A 340 16.55 0.35 21.02
N GLY A 341 15.39 1.04 20.97
CA GLY A 341 14.08 0.44 21.06
C GLY A 341 13.58 -0.28 19.80
N GLU A 342 14.33 -0.22 18.69
CA GLU A 342 13.92 -0.82 17.40
C GLU A 342 14.69 -2.12 17.13
N SER A 343 14.03 -3.28 17.28
CA SER A 343 14.61 -4.60 17.01
C SER A 343 15.12 -4.75 15.56
N ALA A 344 14.52 -4.03 14.61
CA ALA A 344 14.94 -4.02 13.23
C ALA A 344 16.41 -3.59 13.03
N TYR A 345 16.94 -2.69 13.87
CA TYR A 345 18.35 -2.29 13.77
C TYR A 345 19.29 -3.43 14.17
N VAL A 346 18.92 -4.16 15.22
CA VAL A 346 19.69 -5.33 15.68
C VAL A 346 19.64 -6.43 14.62
N TYR A 347 18.49 -6.66 14.02
CA TYR A 347 18.34 -7.63 12.94
C TYR A 347 19.19 -7.26 11.72
N ASN A 348 19.17 -6.00 11.28
CA ASN A 348 19.97 -5.51 10.17
C ASN A 348 21.50 -5.67 10.45
N LEU A 349 21.93 -5.42 11.69
CA LEU A 349 23.32 -5.66 12.11
C LEU A 349 23.68 -7.14 12.04
N LEU A 350 22.80 -8.03 12.51
CA LEU A 350 23.01 -9.48 12.43
C LEU A 350 23.17 -9.94 10.99
N LEU A 351 22.34 -9.47 10.07
CA LEU A 351 22.50 -9.80 8.65
C LEU A 351 23.86 -9.37 8.12
N ALA A 352 24.30 -8.14 8.42
CA ALA A 352 25.58 -7.61 7.96
C ALA A 352 26.80 -8.32 8.59
N TYR A 353 26.73 -8.63 9.89
CA TYR A 353 27.79 -9.41 10.56
C TYR A 353 27.84 -10.85 10.07
N LYS A 354 26.72 -11.47 9.74
CA LYS A 354 26.68 -12.80 9.15
C LYS A 354 27.46 -12.87 7.84
N GLU A 355 27.29 -11.86 6.97
CA GLU A 355 28.00 -11.80 5.67
C GLU A 355 29.50 -11.48 5.82
N THR A 356 29.89 -10.70 6.83
CA THR A 356 31.28 -10.25 6.99
C THR A 356 32.11 -11.15 7.88
N ARG A 357 31.54 -11.71 8.94
CA ARG A 357 32.28 -12.45 9.99
C ARG A 357 31.78 -13.87 10.21
N GLY A 358 30.57 -14.15 9.75
CA GLY A 358 29.91 -15.43 9.95
C GLY A 358 29.19 -15.58 11.31
N PRO A 359 28.35 -16.64 11.43
CA PRO A 359 27.49 -16.82 12.59
C PRO A 359 28.25 -17.22 13.87
N ASP A 360 29.47 -17.75 13.77
CA ASP A 360 30.26 -18.17 14.92
C ASP A 360 31.07 -17.01 15.55
N ASP A 361 31.05 -15.81 14.95
CA ASP A 361 31.78 -14.64 15.46
C ASP A 361 31.19 -14.18 16.81
N PRO A 362 32.02 -13.90 17.83
CA PRO A 362 31.52 -13.45 19.14
C PRO A 362 30.67 -12.18 19.09
N VAL A 363 30.94 -11.26 18.16
CA VAL A 363 30.13 -10.04 17.99
C VAL A 363 28.76 -10.37 17.43
N PHE A 364 28.67 -11.29 16.47
CA PHE A 364 27.40 -11.79 15.97
C PHE A 364 26.57 -12.42 17.10
N GLN A 365 27.19 -13.26 17.94
CA GLN A 365 26.51 -13.88 19.08
C GLN A 365 26.00 -12.86 20.11
N GLN A 366 26.75 -11.78 20.36
CA GLN A 366 26.31 -10.69 21.24
C GLN A 366 25.07 -9.98 20.69
N TRP A 367 25.00 -9.76 19.35
CA TRP A 367 23.83 -9.15 18.75
C TRP A 367 22.62 -10.08 18.74
N LEU A 368 22.81 -11.40 18.63
CA LEU A 368 21.75 -12.39 18.82
C LEU A 368 21.17 -12.34 20.23
N ASP A 369 22.02 -12.25 21.25
CA ASP A 369 21.58 -12.14 22.63
C ASP A 369 20.83 -10.83 22.87
N ARG A 370 21.22 -9.74 22.21
CA ARG A 370 20.47 -8.46 22.25
C ARG A 370 19.12 -8.55 21.57
N LEU A 371 19.04 -9.23 20.42
CA LEU A 371 17.76 -9.44 19.75
C LEU A 371 16.80 -10.25 20.63
N ALA A 372 17.30 -11.32 21.27
CA ALA A 372 16.53 -12.16 22.16
C ALA A 372 16.03 -11.43 23.43
N ALA A 373 16.66 -10.32 23.79
CA ALA A 373 16.32 -9.51 24.98
C ALA A 373 15.20 -8.49 24.74
N PHE A 374 14.72 -8.32 23.54
CA PHE A 374 13.55 -7.45 23.28
C PHE A 374 12.29 -8.05 23.89
N GLU A 375 11.45 -7.23 24.48
CA GLU A 375 10.18 -7.67 25.06
C GLU A 375 9.19 -8.15 23.99
N ARG A 376 9.27 -7.56 22.80
CA ARG A 376 8.37 -7.86 21.68
C ARG A 376 9.18 -8.02 20.38
N LEU A 377 8.92 -9.08 19.65
CA LEU A 377 9.56 -9.37 18.36
C LEU A 377 8.55 -9.84 17.32
N SER A 378 8.80 -9.50 16.05
CA SER A 378 8.09 -10.08 14.91
C SER A 378 8.36 -11.58 14.78
N LEU A 379 7.46 -12.29 14.10
CA LEU A 379 7.63 -13.72 13.82
C LEU A 379 8.95 -14.01 13.10
N ASP A 380 9.30 -13.20 12.11
CA ASP A 380 10.55 -13.35 11.34
C ASP A 380 11.79 -13.28 12.24
N ASN A 381 11.80 -12.34 13.20
CA ASN A 381 12.89 -12.19 14.15
C ASN A 381 12.96 -13.38 15.13
N GLN A 382 11.82 -13.93 15.55
CA GLN A 382 11.75 -15.12 16.40
C GLN A 382 12.25 -16.36 15.65
N GLU A 383 11.84 -16.55 14.40
CA GLU A 383 12.33 -17.65 13.53
C GLU A 383 13.83 -17.52 13.30
N TYR A 384 14.34 -16.31 13.08
CA TYR A 384 15.77 -16.08 12.93
C TYR A 384 16.53 -16.46 14.19
N LEU A 385 16.05 -16.11 15.38
CA LEU A 385 16.63 -16.53 16.65
C LEU A 385 16.65 -18.06 16.80
N ALA A 386 15.54 -18.73 16.48
CA ALA A 386 15.41 -20.17 16.56
C ALA A 386 16.38 -20.88 15.60
N GLN A 387 16.56 -20.38 14.37
CA GLN A 387 17.56 -20.90 13.41
C GLN A 387 18.99 -20.81 13.94
N HIS A 388 19.29 -19.90 14.86
CA HIS A 388 20.61 -19.71 15.48
C HIS A 388 20.66 -20.25 16.93
N GLY A 389 19.71 -21.12 17.30
CA GLY A 389 19.70 -21.82 18.60
C GLY A 389 19.36 -20.92 19.80
N ARG A 390 18.66 -19.80 19.58
CA ARG A 390 18.13 -18.94 20.65
C ARG A 390 16.64 -19.16 20.85
N ALA A 391 16.24 -19.38 22.09
CA ALA A 391 14.82 -19.36 22.47
C ALA A 391 14.35 -17.92 22.72
N TYR A 392 13.14 -17.63 22.32
CA TYR A 392 12.46 -16.37 22.62
C TYR A 392 11.26 -16.64 23.54
N SER A 393 11.09 -15.81 24.58
CA SER A 393 10.03 -15.95 25.58
C SER A 393 9.20 -14.68 25.77
N GLY A 394 9.42 -13.66 24.95
CA GLY A 394 8.68 -12.41 24.98
C GLY A 394 7.39 -12.44 24.14
N GLU A 395 6.77 -11.28 23.99
CA GLU A 395 5.55 -11.11 23.21
C GLU A 395 5.83 -11.05 21.72
N THR A 396 4.95 -11.64 20.91
CA THR A 396 5.00 -11.51 19.45
C THR A 396 4.42 -10.15 19.03
N ILE A 397 5.18 -9.42 18.21
CA ILE A 397 4.63 -8.29 17.46
C ILE A 397 3.98 -8.93 16.22
N GLU A 398 2.67 -8.86 16.10
CA GLU A 398 2.05 -9.00 14.80
C GLU A 398 2.57 -7.86 13.95
N GLU A 399 3.29 -8.15 12.89
CA GLU A 399 3.66 -7.15 11.91
C GLU A 399 2.37 -6.66 11.27
N SER A 400 1.80 -5.59 11.83
CA SER A 400 0.94 -4.74 11.03
C SER A 400 1.80 -4.27 9.87
N LEU A 401 1.42 -4.63 8.65
CA LEU A 401 1.97 -4.12 7.39
C LEU A 401 1.62 -2.61 7.24
N GLU A 402 1.82 -1.86 8.31
CA GLU A 402 1.65 -0.42 8.38
C GLU A 402 3.03 0.24 8.38
N GLY A 403 3.39 0.72 7.19
CA GLY A 403 4.22 1.90 7.11
C GLY A 403 3.55 3.04 7.88
N GLY A 404 3.90 3.18 9.17
CA GLY A 404 3.73 4.41 9.93
C GLY A 404 2.31 4.80 10.33
N GLN A 405 1.88 4.29 11.47
CA GLN A 405 1.15 5.06 12.48
C GLN A 405 1.35 4.34 13.81
N ASN A 406 2.20 4.86 14.65
CA ASN A 406 2.09 4.68 16.09
C ASN A 406 2.39 6.00 16.76
N ASP A 407 1.48 6.36 17.63
CA ASP A 407 1.28 7.43 18.59
C ASP A 407 2.42 8.42 18.81
#